data_5613aa6f6e12d6c89fcd3a926ab1f17a
#
_entry.id   5613aa6f6e12d6c89fcd3a926ab1f17a
#
_cell.length_a   1.000
_cell.length_b   1.000
_cell.length_c   1.000
_cell.angle_alpha   90.00
_cell.angle_beta   90.00
_cell.angle_gamma   90.00
#
_symmetry.space_group_name_H-M   'P 1'
#
loop_
_entity.id
_entity.type
_entity.pdbx_description
1 polymer ?
#
loop_
_entity_poly.entity_id
_entity_poly.type
_entity_poly.pdbx_seq_one_letter_code
_entity_poly.pdbx_strand_id
1 'polypeptide(L)'
;MDRYGNSEIVQYLYFYPDQYRFDIRNEIDWAEDHVLLRDYFPVDIHTNEATFDIQYGNVKRPTHYNTSWDFARFEVCAHKWIDVSEDNYGISVLNDCKYGYSVHDSVIGLTMLKSSSYPNPDADRGHHTFSYSFCLHEGDFRDGDIVSKAYAFNNPCKAVTKQEKNGKGNGVGSVFDFC
;
A
#
# COMPACT_ATOMS: atom_id res chain seq x y z
N MET A 1 2.61 -17.72 9.28
CA MET A 1 4.04 -17.91 8.93
C MET A 1 4.08 -18.94 7.80
N ASP A 2 4.48 -18.50 6.64
CA ASP A 2 4.53 -19.32 5.44
C ASP A 2 5.98 -19.47 4.97
N ARG A 3 6.27 -20.52 4.22
CA ARG A 3 7.59 -20.78 3.65
C ARG A 3 7.47 -21.02 2.16
N TYR A 4 8.37 -20.41 1.41
CA TYR A 4 8.56 -20.70 0.00
C TYR A 4 10.04 -20.95 -0.28
N GLY A 5 10.38 -22.17 -0.70
CA GLY A 5 11.78 -22.55 -0.88
C GLY A 5 12.58 -22.42 0.42
N ASN A 6 13.60 -21.55 0.40
CA ASN A 6 14.42 -21.20 1.56
C ASN A 6 13.98 -19.89 2.24
N SER A 7 12.92 -19.27 1.77
CA SER A 7 12.42 -18.00 2.24
C SER A 7 11.34 -18.19 3.30
N GLU A 8 11.26 -17.23 4.23
CA GLU A 8 10.26 -17.19 5.29
C GLU A 8 9.43 -15.91 5.17
N ILE A 9 8.10 -16.04 5.26
CA ILE A 9 7.16 -14.94 5.13
C ILE A 9 6.28 -14.91 6.37
N VAL A 10 6.28 -13.78 7.08
CA VAL A 10 5.41 -13.53 8.23
C VAL A 10 4.54 -12.31 7.94
N GLN A 11 3.25 -12.48 8.07
CA GLN A 11 2.28 -11.39 7.93
C GLN A 11 1.56 -11.15 9.24
N TYR A 12 1.53 -9.88 9.66
CA TYR A 12 0.77 -9.42 10.83
C TYR A 12 -0.42 -8.61 10.34
N LEU A 13 -1.63 -9.02 10.70
CA LEU A 13 -2.86 -8.35 10.35
C LEU A 13 -3.36 -7.54 11.54
N TYR A 14 -3.57 -6.24 11.33
CA TYR A 14 -4.07 -5.31 12.35
C TYR A 14 -5.46 -4.83 11.95
N PHE A 15 -6.45 -5.18 12.75
CA PHE A 15 -7.84 -4.75 12.57
C PHE A 15 -8.18 -3.66 13.58
N TYR A 16 -8.85 -2.61 13.11
CA TYR A 16 -9.25 -1.48 13.93
C TYR A 16 -10.77 -1.49 14.09
N PRO A 17 -11.31 -1.65 15.32
CA PRO A 17 -12.74 -1.83 15.56
C PRO A 17 -13.63 -0.69 15.03
N ASP A 18 -13.10 0.53 15.03
CA ASP A 18 -13.82 1.75 14.66
C ASP A 18 -13.46 2.30 13.28
N GLN A 19 -12.79 1.51 12.46
CA GLN A 19 -12.33 1.93 11.13
C GLN A 19 -12.62 0.83 10.10
N TYR A 20 -13.10 1.24 8.94
CA TYR A 20 -13.21 0.37 7.77
C TYR A 20 -11.84 0.18 7.09
N ARG A 21 -10.86 -0.18 7.90
CA ARG A 21 -9.47 -0.33 7.51
C ARG A 21 -8.82 -1.48 8.25
N PHE A 22 -7.94 -2.20 7.57
CA PHE A 22 -7.00 -3.11 8.20
C PHE A 22 -5.62 -3.00 7.54
N ASP A 23 -4.58 -3.13 8.35
CA ASP A 23 -3.20 -3.04 7.92
C ASP A 23 -2.56 -4.42 7.90
N ILE A 24 -1.68 -4.64 6.95
CA ILE A 24 -0.87 -5.84 6.83
C ILE A 24 0.61 -5.43 6.85
N ARG A 25 1.31 -5.84 7.88
CA ARG A 25 2.76 -5.69 7.96
C ARG A 25 3.41 -7.01 7.58
N ASN A 26 4.37 -6.94 6.67
CA ASN A 26 5.12 -8.06 6.19
C ASN A 26 6.54 -8.01 6.74
N GLU A 27 7.03 -9.17 7.20
CA GLU A 27 8.42 -9.43 7.52
C GLU A 27 8.85 -10.65 6.70
N ILE A 28 9.79 -10.47 5.79
CA ILE A 28 10.18 -11.49 4.80
C ILE A 28 11.69 -11.66 4.82
N ASP A 29 12.14 -12.87 5.10
CA ASP A 29 13.52 -13.27 4.87
C ASP A 29 13.58 -13.99 3.52
N TRP A 30 14.08 -13.27 2.50
CA TRP A 30 14.00 -13.71 1.12
C TRP A 30 15.32 -14.28 0.60
N ALA A 31 15.28 -15.46 0.02
CA ALA A 31 16.46 -16.19 -0.46
C ALA A 31 16.34 -16.70 -1.90
N GLU A 32 15.25 -16.35 -2.60
CA GLU A 32 14.97 -16.87 -3.93
C GLU A 32 15.52 -15.96 -5.05
N ASP A 33 15.75 -16.56 -6.23
CA ASP A 33 16.13 -15.88 -7.47
C ASP A 33 15.08 -16.12 -8.55
N HIS A 34 14.88 -15.15 -9.43
CA HIS A 34 13.97 -15.22 -10.57
C HIS A 34 12.51 -15.56 -10.19
N VAL A 35 12.08 -15.18 -8.99
CA VAL A 35 10.74 -15.35 -8.47
C VAL A 35 10.09 -14.00 -8.28
N LEU A 36 8.90 -13.82 -8.82
CA LEU A 36 8.06 -12.65 -8.59
C LEU A 36 7.07 -12.97 -7.47
N LEU A 37 7.28 -12.36 -6.29
CA LEU A 37 6.36 -12.46 -5.15
C LEU A 37 5.30 -11.37 -5.27
N ARG A 38 4.04 -11.79 -5.32
CA ARG A 38 2.88 -10.88 -5.42
C ARG A 38 1.76 -11.35 -4.53
N ASP A 39 1.02 -10.38 -4.00
CA ASP A 39 -0.29 -10.62 -3.42
C ASP A 39 -1.40 -10.29 -4.42
N TYR A 40 -2.47 -11.11 -4.41
CA TYR A 40 -3.65 -10.91 -5.23
C TYR A 40 -4.89 -10.86 -4.34
N PHE A 41 -5.66 -9.82 -4.52
CA PHE A 41 -6.86 -9.54 -3.74
C PHE A 41 -8.07 -9.49 -4.65
N PRO A 42 -8.86 -10.57 -4.71
CA PRO A 42 -10.16 -10.52 -5.37
C PRO A 42 -11.12 -9.64 -4.57
N VAL A 43 -11.80 -8.73 -5.25
CA VAL A 43 -12.77 -7.80 -4.67
C VAL A 43 -14.08 -7.90 -5.44
N ASP A 44 -15.21 -7.66 -4.78
CA ASP A 44 -16.52 -7.66 -5.44
C ASP A 44 -16.88 -6.24 -5.91
N ILE A 45 -16.06 -5.70 -6.81
CA ILE A 45 -16.22 -4.39 -7.42
C ILE A 45 -16.06 -4.52 -8.93
N HIS A 46 -17.05 -4.07 -9.68
CA HIS A 46 -17.08 -4.13 -11.14
C HIS A 46 -16.94 -2.75 -11.75
N THR A 47 -15.75 -2.40 -12.16
CA THR A 47 -15.45 -1.11 -12.77
C THR A 47 -14.52 -1.28 -13.97
N ASN A 48 -14.66 -0.41 -14.95
CA ASN A 48 -13.81 -0.39 -16.16
C ASN A 48 -12.50 0.38 -15.94
N GLU A 49 -12.37 1.10 -14.84
CA GLU A 49 -11.20 1.93 -14.55
C GLU A 49 -10.84 1.84 -13.06
N ALA A 50 -9.55 1.79 -12.76
CA ALA A 50 -9.00 1.98 -11.43
C ALA A 50 -8.17 3.27 -11.38
N THR A 51 -8.12 3.92 -10.23
CA THR A 51 -7.36 5.16 -10.00
C THR A 51 -6.05 4.86 -9.30
N PHE A 52 -4.96 5.44 -9.78
CA PHE A 52 -3.61 5.20 -9.30
C PHE A 52 -2.95 6.51 -8.90
N ASP A 53 -2.39 6.57 -7.70
CA ASP A 53 -1.60 7.71 -7.23
C ASP A 53 -0.32 7.84 -8.06
N ILE A 54 -0.06 9.05 -8.55
CA ILE A 54 1.17 9.43 -9.25
C ILE A 54 1.69 10.76 -8.69
N GLN A 55 2.86 11.18 -9.16
CA GLN A 55 3.43 12.48 -8.77
C GLN A 55 2.46 13.62 -9.10
N TYR A 56 2.14 14.43 -8.09
CA TYR A 56 1.25 15.60 -8.19
C TYR A 56 -0.19 15.32 -8.58
N GLY A 57 -0.67 14.09 -8.46
CA GLY A 57 -2.06 13.77 -8.80
C GLY A 57 -2.34 12.28 -8.87
N ASN A 58 -3.27 11.93 -9.72
CA ASN A 58 -3.64 10.55 -9.98
C ASN A 58 -3.96 10.34 -11.47
N VAL A 59 -4.00 9.09 -11.89
CA VAL A 59 -4.35 8.69 -13.24
C VAL A 59 -5.32 7.51 -13.18
N LYS A 60 -6.31 7.52 -14.06
CA LYS A 60 -7.19 6.38 -14.28
C LYS A 60 -6.61 5.47 -15.36
N ARG A 61 -6.69 4.17 -15.11
CA ARG A 61 -6.26 3.14 -16.08
C ARG A 61 -7.33 2.05 -16.18
N PRO A 62 -7.49 1.45 -17.37
CA PRO A 62 -8.49 0.40 -17.57
C PRO A 62 -8.16 -0.84 -16.74
N THR A 63 -9.21 -1.52 -16.30
CA THR A 63 -9.15 -2.80 -15.57
C THR A 63 -9.29 -4.02 -16.49
N HIS A 64 -9.31 -3.81 -17.80
CA HIS A 64 -9.51 -4.84 -18.84
C HIS A 64 -8.35 -4.89 -19.82
N TYR A 65 -8.26 -5.98 -20.60
CA TYR A 65 -7.25 -6.22 -21.63
C TYR A 65 -7.87 -6.25 -23.04
N ASN A 66 -8.76 -5.29 -23.34
CA ASN A 66 -9.50 -5.28 -24.61
C ASN A 66 -8.64 -4.93 -25.81
N THR A 67 -7.50 -4.29 -25.61
CA THR A 67 -6.56 -3.92 -26.68
C THR A 67 -5.16 -4.46 -26.36
N SER A 68 -4.30 -4.56 -27.38
CA SER A 68 -2.89 -4.90 -27.18
C SER A 68 -2.14 -3.87 -26.32
N TRP A 69 -2.58 -2.61 -26.31
CA TRP A 69 -2.06 -1.57 -25.43
C TRP A 69 -2.42 -1.80 -23.96
N ASP A 70 -3.65 -2.25 -23.69
CA ASP A 70 -4.07 -2.58 -22.33
C ASP A 70 -3.34 -3.81 -21.83
N PHE A 71 -3.24 -4.84 -22.67
CA PHE A 71 -2.48 -6.04 -22.35
C PHE A 71 -1.00 -5.75 -22.05
N ALA A 72 -0.38 -4.83 -22.78
CA ALA A 72 1.01 -4.44 -22.53
C ALA A 72 1.21 -3.72 -21.19
N ARG A 73 0.15 -3.21 -20.56
CA ARG A 73 0.16 -2.56 -19.24
C ARG A 73 -0.25 -3.52 -18.12
N PHE A 74 0.19 -4.76 -18.19
CA PHE A 74 -0.13 -5.81 -17.21
C PHE A 74 0.33 -5.47 -15.78
N GLU A 75 1.28 -4.56 -15.63
CA GLU A 75 1.74 -4.00 -14.36
C GLU A 75 2.05 -2.51 -14.54
N VAL A 76 1.60 -1.70 -13.59
CA VAL A 76 1.70 -0.24 -13.63
C VAL A 76 2.20 0.30 -12.29
N CYS A 77 2.78 1.49 -12.32
CA CYS A 77 3.24 2.15 -11.12
C CYS A 77 2.09 2.92 -10.45
N ALA A 78 2.00 2.78 -9.12
CA ALA A 78 1.33 3.72 -8.24
C ALA A 78 2.23 4.00 -7.04
N HIS A 79 2.05 5.15 -6.37
CA HIS A 79 2.89 5.49 -5.23
C HIS A 79 2.23 5.08 -3.92
N LYS A 80 1.49 5.97 -3.28
CA LYS A 80 0.98 5.74 -1.93
C LYS A 80 -0.33 4.97 -1.88
N TRP A 81 -1.11 4.99 -2.98
CA TRP A 81 -2.42 4.36 -3.02
C TRP A 81 -2.88 4.00 -4.43
N ILE A 82 -3.78 3.05 -4.48
CA ILE A 82 -4.67 2.80 -5.62
C ILE A 82 -6.10 2.72 -5.11
N ASP A 83 -7.05 2.96 -6.00
CA ASP A 83 -8.48 2.90 -5.70
C ASP A 83 -9.25 2.17 -6.80
N VAL A 84 -10.15 1.30 -6.37
CA VAL A 84 -11.09 0.59 -7.22
C VAL A 84 -12.47 0.81 -6.63
N SER A 85 -13.33 1.54 -7.34
CA SER A 85 -14.64 1.95 -6.83
C SER A 85 -15.75 1.81 -7.87
N GLU A 86 -16.93 1.55 -7.36
CA GLU A 86 -18.22 1.71 -8.02
C GLU A 86 -18.92 2.99 -7.53
N ASP A 87 -20.15 3.22 -8.00
CA ASP A 87 -20.89 4.46 -7.68
C ASP A 87 -21.12 4.69 -6.18
N ASN A 88 -21.25 3.63 -5.40
CA ASN A 88 -21.64 3.69 -3.99
C ASN A 88 -20.62 3.19 -2.99
N TYR A 89 -19.60 2.45 -3.43
CA TYR A 89 -18.55 1.97 -2.54
C TYR A 89 -17.26 1.66 -3.30
N GLY A 90 -16.15 1.63 -2.56
CA GLY A 90 -14.85 1.30 -3.11
C GLY A 90 -13.89 0.69 -2.07
N ILE A 91 -12.79 0.22 -2.60
CA ILE A 91 -11.66 -0.25 -1.81
C ILE A 91 -10.38 0.39 -2.33
N SER A 92 -9.63 0.96 -1.40
CA SER A 92 -8.30 1.49 -1.70
C SER A 92 -7.22 0.66 -1.02
N VAL A 93 -6.11 0.47 -1.73
CA VAL A 93 -4.90 -0.13 -1.16
C VAL A 93 -3.86 0.96 -0.95
N LEU A 94 -3.47 1.16 0.30
CA LEU A 94 -2.38 2.06 0.69
C LEU A 94 -1.11 1.24 0.85
N ASN A 95 0.05 1.82 0.54
CA ASN A 95 1.33 1.15 0.79
C ASN A 95 2.43 2.15 1.19
N ASP A 96 3.50 1.65 1.79
CA ASP A 96 4.63 2.46 2.25
C ASP A 96 5.81 2.49 1.27
N CYS A 97 6.00 1.46 0.43
CA CYS A 97 7.17 1.40 -0.45
C CYS A 97 7.06 0.44 -1.65
N LYS A 98 5.88 -0.14 -1.91
CA LYS A 98 5.68 -1.08 -3.01
C LYS A 98 4.86 -0.45 -4.13
N TYR A 99 5.44 -0.27 -5.32
CA TYR A 99 4.90 0.58 -6.37
C TYR A 99 4.40 -0.17 -7.60
N GLY A 100 4.54 -1.50 -7.64
CA GLY A 100 4.09 -2.33 -8.75
C GLY A 100 2.66 -2.85 -8.52
N TYR A 101 1.72 -2.42 -9.33
CA TYR A 101 0.31 -2.81 -9.23
C TYR A 101 -0.25 -3.35 -10.54
N SER A 102 -1.22 -4.20 -10.42
CA SER A 102 -2.15 -4.52 -11.50
C SER A 102 -3.58 -4.50 -10.97
N VAL A 103 -4.51 -4.08 -11.79
CA VAL A 103 -5.94 -4.30 -11.56
C VAL A 103 -6.49 -4.89 -12.84
N HIS A 104 -6.97 -6.13 -12.76
CA HIS A 104 -7.58 -6.80 -13.89
C HIS A 104 -8.90 -7.41 -13.47
N ASP A 105 -9.97 -7.04 -14.17
CA ASP A 105 -11.33 -7.29 -13.75
C ASP A 105 -11.53 -6.86 -12.27
N SER A 106 -11.90 -7.78 -11.41
CA SER A 106 -12.10 -7.53 -9.98
C SER A 106 -10.94 -8.04 -9.11
N VAL A 107 -9.72 -8.10 -9.65
CA VAL A 107 -8.53 -8.57 -8.91
C VAL A 107 -7.47 -7.50 -8.86
N ILE A 108 -7.12 -7.08 -7.65
CA ILE A 108 -6.00 -6.18 -7.37
C ILE A 108 -4.74 -7.02 -7.13
N GLY A 109 -3.65 -6.70 -7.81
CA GLY A 109 -2.35 -7.32 -7.58
C GLY A 109 -1.32 -6.31 -7.10
N LEU A 110 -0.60 -6.64 -6.04
CA LEU A 110 0.53 -5.88 -5.50
C LEU A 110 1.81 -6.68 -5.63
N THR A 111 2.82 -6.13 -6.31
CA THR A 111 4.14 -6.74 -6.41
C THR A 111 4.98 -6.38 -5.19
N MET A 112 5.45 -7.39 -4.48
CA MET A 112 6.26 -7.23 -3.27
C MET A 112 7.75 -7.32 -3.55
N LEU A 113 8.22 -8.42 -4.19
CA LEU A 113 9.62 -8.67 -4.52
C LEU A 113 9.74 -9.26 -5.92
N LYS A 114 10.79 -8.92 -6.65
CA LYS A 114 11.00 -9.37 -8.03
C LYS A 114 12.13 -10.39 -8.19
N SER A 115 13.12 -10.36 -7.30
CA SER A 115 14.28 -11.26 -7.29
C SER A 115 15.06 -11.31 -8.62
N SER A 116 15.30 -10.14 -9.21
CA SER A 116 16.11 -10.06 -10.43
C SER A 116 17.59 -10.27 -10.11
N SER A 117 18.31 -10.93 -11.01
CA SER A 117 19.76 -11.17 -10.86
C SER A 117 20.64 -10.21 -11.68
N TYR A 118 20.04 -9.24 -12.35
CA TYR A 118 20.76 -8.23 -13.12
C TYR A 118 20.10 -6.85 -12.96
N PRO A 119 20.87 -5.77 -12.75
CA PRO A 119 22.34 -5.68 -12.71
C PRO A 119 22.96 -6.15 -11.38
N ASN A 120 22.17 -6.29 -10.31
CA ASN A 120 22.62 -6.81 -9.03
C ASN A 120 22.23 -8.30 -8.91
N PRO A 121 23.20 -9.23 -8.79
CA PRO A 121 22.92 -10.65 -8.69
C PRO A 121 22.21 -11.04 -7.39
N ASP A 122 22.31 -10.23 -6.34
CA ASP A 122 21.69 -10.45 -5.03
C ASP A 122 20.50 -9.52 -4.78
N ALA A 123 19.90 -8.97 -5.85
CA ALA A 123 18.74 -8.10 -5.73
C ALA A 123 17.61 -8.81 -4.99
N ASP A 124 16.98 -8.09 -4.07
CA ASP A 124 15.89 -8.55 -3.20
C ASP A 124 16.25 -9.70 -2.22
N ARG A 125 17.48 -10.23 -2.20
CA ARG A 125 17.91 -11.17 -1.17
C ARG A 125 18.11 -10.46 0.17
N GLY A 126 17.59 -11.06 1.25
CA GLY A 126 17.74 -10.57 2.61
C GLY A 126 16.41 -10.28 3.31
N HIS A 127 16.49 -9.50 4.39
CA HIS A 127 15.33 -9.17 5.22
C HIS A 127 14.61 -7.95 4.70
N HIS A 128 13.28 -8.07 4.54
CA HIS A 128 12.39 -6.99 4.10
C HIS A 128 11.29 -6.76 5.13
N THR A 129 11.01 -5.50 5.42
CA THR A 129 9.84 -5.08 6.21
C THR A 129 9.11 -4.00 5.44
N PHE A 130 7.82 -4.20 5.21
CA PHE A 130 6.95 -3.23 4.55
C PHE A 130 5.50 -3.48 4.92
N SER A 131 4.67 -2.46 4.70
CA SER A 131 3.26 -2.53 5.05
C SER A 131 2.39 -2.03 3.91
N TYR A 132 1.19 -2.60 3.83
CA TYR A 132 0.11 -2.09 3.02
C TYR A 132 -1.20 -2.18 3.80
N SER A 133 -2.21 -1.44 3.37
CA SER A 133 -3.46 -1.33 4.08
C SER A 133 -4.63 -1.34 3.12
N PHE A 134 -5.71 -1.96 3.53
CA PHE A 134 -7.00 -1.89 2.84
C PHE A 134 -7.91 -0.91 3.54
N CYS A 135 -8.46 0.02 2.77
CA CYS A 135 -9.46 0.98 3.23
C CYS A 135 -10.74 0.78 2.42
N LEU A 136 -11.81 0.36 3.09
CA LEU A 136 -13.14 0.36 2.49
C LEU A 136 -13.77 1.75 2.71
N HIS A 137 -14.52 2.22 1.73
CA HIS A 137 -15.15 3.54 1.78
C HIS A 137 -16.44 3.58 0.93
N GLU A 138 -17.27 4.56 1.21
CA GLU A 138 -18.38 4.92 0.34
C GLU A 138 -17.86 5.76 -0.83
N GLY A 139 -18.54 5.70 -1.98
CA GLY A 139 -18.17 6.46 -3.17
C GLY A 139 -16.78 6.18 -3.70
N ASP A 140 -16.07 7.21 -4.15
CA ASP A 140 -14.72 7.13 -4.69
C ASP A 140 -13.63 7.49 -3.65
N PHE A 141 -12.36 7.49 -4.07
CA PHE A 141 -11.22 7.83 -3.20
C PHE A 141 -11.31 9.21 -2.55
N ARG A 142 -12.09 10.16 -3.10
CA ARG A 142 -12.28 11.50 -2.55
C ARG A 142 -13.25 11.44 -1.36
N ASP A 143 -14.35 10.73 -1.52
CA ASP A 143 -15.35 10.53 -0.47
C ASP A 143 -14.74 9.74 0.70
N GLY A 144 -13.89 8.78 0.38
CA GLY A 144 -13.12 8.00 1.35
C GLY A 144 -11.96 8.73 2.03
N ASP A 145 -11.63 9.98 1.64
CA ASP A 145 -10.45 10.72 2.11
C ASP A 145 -9.13 9.91 1.99
N ILE A 146 -9.01 9.16 0.91
CA ILE A 146 -7.90 8.20 0.72
C ILE A 146 -6.55 8.90 0.60
N VAL A 147 -6.51 10.08 0.01
CA VAL A 147 -5.25 10.84 -0.16
C VAL A 147 -4.65 11.19 1.20
N SER A 148 -5.45 11.72 2.14
CA SER A 148 -5.01 12.05 3.49
C SER A 148 -4.64 10.80 4.29
N LYS A 149 -5.44 9.73 4.18
CA LYS A 149 -5.16 8.44 4.82
C LYS A 149 -3.84 7.84 4.35
N ALA A 150 -3.58 7.87 3.03
CA ALA A 150 -2.34 7.37 2.44
C ALA A 150 -1.13 8.22 2.84
N TYR A 151 -1.32 9.54 2.94
CA TYR A 151 -0.29 10.43 3.46
C TYR A 151 0.04 10.12 4.92
N ALA A 152 -0.97 9.99 5.78
CA ALA A 152 -0.79 9.63 7.19
C ALA A 152 -0.16 8.24 7.37
N PHE A 153 -0.49 7.28 6.51
CA PHE A 153 0.10 5.94 6.52
C PHE A 153 1.61 5.98 6.25
N ASN A 154 2.04 6.84 5.33
CA ASN A 154 3.46 7.02 4.98
C ASN A 154 4.21 7.95 5.93
N ASN A 155 3.49 8.81 6.65
CA ASN A 155 4.05 9.79 7.59
C ASN A 155 3.39 9.66 8.97
N PRO A 156 3.64 8.57 9.70
CA PRO A 156 3.01 8.35 11.00
C PRO A 156 3.47 9.40 12.01
N CYS A 157 2.54 9.86 12.84
CA CYS A 157 2.84 10.80 13.92
C CYS A 157 3.85 10.21 14.89
N LYS A 158 4.85 10.99 15.23
CA LYS A 158 5.86 10.62 16.25
C LYS A 158 5.50 11.28 17.57
N ALA A 159 5.24 10.47 18.61
CA ALA A 159 5.08 10.98 19.96
C ALA A 159 6.46 11.29 20.56
N VAL A 160 6.66 12.54 21.01
CA VAL A 160 7.87 12.96 21.70
C VAL A 160 7.51 13.36 23.12
N THR A 161 8.04 12.66 24.13
CA THR A 161 7.94 13.05 25.53
C THR A 161 9.03 14.07 25.87
N LYS A 162 8.64 15.30 26.21
CA LYS A 162 9.55 16.29 26.76
C LYS A 162 9.70 16.04 28.26
N GLN A 163 10.89 15.63 28.71
CA GLN A 163 11.21 15.66 30.14
C GLN A 163 11.39 17.13 30.56
N GLU A 164 10.50 17.67 31.39
CA GLU A 164 10.70 18.94 32.03
C GLU A 164 11.90 18.85 32.99
N LYS A 165 12.99 19.52 32.66
CA LYS A 165 14.00 19.86 33.68
C LYS A 165 13.36 20.90 34.59
N ASN A 166 13.26 20.54 35.87
CA ASN A 166 12.71 21.35 36.96
C ASN A 166 12.87 22.86 36.76
N GLY A 167 11.82 23.50 36.32
CA GLY A 167 11.70 24.95 36.17
C GLY A 167 10.23 25.33 36.25
N LYS A 168 9.83 26.08 37.27
CA LYS A 168 8.48 26.56 37.49
C LYS A 168 7.94 27.25 36.21
N GLY A 169 6.96 26.63 35.59
CA GLY A 169 6.23 27.23 34.49
C GLY A 169 4.95 26.45 34.24
N ASN A 170 3.82 26.96 34.76
CA ASN A 170 2.51 26.48 34.39
C ASN A 170 2.23 26.86 32.92
N GLY A 171 2.31 25.91 32.02
CA GLY A 171 1.91 26.10 30.64
C GLY A 171 1.67 24.76 29.99
N VAL A 172 0.41 24.38 29.82
CA VAL A 172 0.02 23.28 28.92
C VAL A 172 0.13 23.83 27.51
N GLY A 173 1.22 23.53 26.84
CA GLY A 173 1.39 23.80 25.42
C GLY A 173 1.30 22.48 24.64
N SER A 174 0.28 22.32 23.82
CA SER A 174 0.30 21.29 22.78
C SER A 174 1.16 21.80 21.63
N VAL A 175 2.25 21.10 21.33
CA VAL A 175 3.04 21.37 20.12
C VAL A 175 2.55 20.42 19.05
N PHE A 176 1.59 20.86 18.27
CA PHE A 176 1.31 20.29 16.96
C PHE A 176 1.93 21.22 15.92
N ASP A 177 3.13 20.90 15.46
CA ASP A 177 3.64 21.47 14.22
C ASP A 177 3.11 20.60 13.06
N PHE A 178 2.30 21.19 12.25
CA PHE A 178 1.88 20.63 10.98
C PHE A 178 2.98 20.93 9.95
N CYS A 179 3.62 19.89 9.44
CA CYS A 179 4.37 19.97 8.18
C CYS A 179 3.41 19.85 7.00
#